data_e700a6d596269acef81054764003dc6f
#
_entry.id   e700a6d596269acef81054764003dc6f
#
_cell.length_a   1.000
_cell.length_b   1.000
_cell.length_c   1.000
_cell.angle_alpha   90.00
_cell.angle_beta   90.00
_cell.angle_gamma   90.00
#
_symmetry.space_group_name_H-M   'P 1'
#
loop_
_entity.id
_entity.type
_entity.pdbx_description
1 polymer ?
#
loop_
_entity_poly.entity_id
_entity_poly.type
_entity_poly.pdbx_seq_one_letter_code
_entity_poly.pdbx_strand_id
1 'polypeptide(L)'
;MDPLWNNIFRKKRDEDSLAYFLNNLPMFAELNGRELNLLEKMVHVRNYRATELVFEEGDPGTGMYMIRSGGISIYAKNQQGREDELAVLGPGDFFGETTLTAPAPRSASARTTEQTELVGLFRADLLEMVERQPTLTSRILIGLTRIVSERLQTAS
;
A
#
# COMPACT_ATOMS: atom_id res chain seq x y z
N MET A 1 -5.77 -26.18 -29.00
CA MET A 1 -5.75 -24.76 -28.67
C MET A 1 -4.41 -24.16 -29.10
N ASP A 2 -4.46 -23.02 -29.76
CA ASP A 2 -3.26 -22.34 -30.29
C ASP A 2 -2.33 -21.93 -29.12
N PRO A 3 -1.03 -22.32 -29.15
CA PRO A 3 -0.08 -21.92 -28.11
C PRO A 3 0.03 -20.39 -27.95
N LEU A 4 -0.09 -19.64 -29.05
CA LEU A 4 -0.05 -18.17 -29.02
C LEU A 4 -1.22 -17.59 -28.21
N TRP A 5 -2.42 -18.17 -28.39
CA TRP A 5 -3.63 -17.77 -27.65
C TRP A 5 -3.48 -18.02 -26.15
N ASN A 6 -2.92 -19.17 -25.76
CA ASN A 6 -2.65 -19.48 -24.36
C ASN A 6 -1.66 -18.50 -23.73
N ASN A 7 -0.63 -18.08 -24.47
CA ASN A 7 0.36 -17.11 -23.97
C ASN A 7 -0.25 -15.73 -23.76
N ILE A 8 -1.17 -15.28 -24.63
CA ILE A 8 -1.85 -14.01 -24.50
C ILE A 8 -2.74 -14.00 -23.24
N PHE A 9 -3.53 -15.05 -23.01
CA PHE A 9 -4.37 -15.15 -21.83
C PHE A 9 -3.56 -15.26 -20.54
N ARG A 10 -2.45 -16.02 -20.56
CA ARG A 10 -1.57 -16.15 -19.41
C ARG A 10 -0.95 -14.79 -19.03
N LYS A 11 -0.42 -14.07 -20.01
CA LYS A 11 0.18 -12.75 -19.83
C LYS A 11 -0.84 -11.75 -19.24
N LYS A 12 -2.07 -11.73 -19.76
CA LYS A 12 -3.13 -10.84 -19.28
C LYS A 12 -3.53 -11.16 -17.84
N ARG A 13 -3.62 -12.45 -17.48
CA ARG A 13 -3.90 -12.85 -16.09
C ARG A 13 -2.77 -12.49 -15.15
N ASP A 14 -1.51 -12.63 -15.60
CA ASP A 14 -0.35 -12.27 -14.79
C ASP A 14 -0.31 -10.76 -14.54
N GLU A 15 -0.63 -9.93 -15.55
CA GLU A 15 -0.68 -8.47 -15.41
C GLU A 15 -1.81 -8.00 -14.48
N ASP A 16 -2.92 -8.75 -14.40
CA ASP A 16 -4.05 -8.44 -13.51
C ASP A 16 -3.87 -9.05 -12.10
N SER A 17 -2.79 -9.82 -11.87
CA SER A 17 -2.59 -10.49 -10.59
C SER A 17 -2.15 -9.51 -9.49
N LEU A 18 -2.47 -9.86 -8.25
CA LEU A 18 -2.00 -9.11 -7.09
C LEU A 18 -0.47 -9.14 -7.00
N ALA A 19 0.16 -10.28 -7.29
CA ALA A 19 1.62 -10.39 -7.30
C ALA A 19 2.26 -9.46 -8.32
N TYR A 20 1.69 -9.34 -9.51
CA TYR A 20 2.16 -8.41 -10.53
C TYR A 20 2.07 -6.96 -10.06
N PHE A 21 0.92 -6.57 -9.47
CA PHE A 21 0.76 -5.25 -8.89
C PHE A 21 1.83 -4.96 -7.83
N LEU A 22 2.02 -5.89 -6.89
CA LEU A 22 3.01 -5.72 -5.81
C LEU A 22 4.43 -5.60 -6.37
N ASN A 23 4.79 -6.43 -7.34
CA ASN A 23 6.13 -6.42 -7.94
C ASN A 23 6.43 -5.11 -8.69
N ASN A 24 5.42 -4.43 -9.19
CA ASN A 24 5.58 -3.14 -9.86
C ASN A 24 5.72 -1.96 -8.91
N LEU A 25 5.47 -2.16 -7.63
CA LEU A 25 5.72 -1.12 -6.63
C LEU A 25 7.22 -1.05 -6.34
N PRO A 26 7.82 0.15 -6.35
CA PRO A 26 9.27 0.28 -6.15
C PRO A 26 9.80 -0.39 -4.89
N MET A 27 9.02 -0.38 -3.81
CA MET A 27 9.42 -0.99 -2.53
C MET A 27 9.53 -2.52 -2.58
N PHE A 28 8.91 -3.17 -3.56
CA PHE A 28 8.90 -4.63 -3.71
C PHE A 28 9.60 -5.11 -4.99
N ALA A 29 10.21 -4.20 -5.73
CA ALA A 29 10.76 -4.51 -7.04
C ALA A 29 11.87 -5.58 -7.02
N GLU A 30 12.59 -5.70 -5.90
CA GLU A 30 13.70 -6.64 -5.76
C GLU A 30 13.30 -8.00 -5.16
N LEU A 31 12.01 -8.19 -4.83
CA LEU A 31 11.54 -9.47 -4.32
C LEU A 31 11.50 -10.51 -5.43
N ASN A 32 11.94 -11.73 -5.12
CA ASN A 32 11.83 -12.86 -6.05
C ASN A 32 10.42 -13.44 -6.05
N GLY A 33 10.15 -14.40 -6.95
CA GLY A 33 8.81 -15.00 -7.10
C GLY A 33 8.29 -15.67 -5.83
N ARG A 34 9.16 -16.36 -5.08
CA ARG A 34 8.80 -16.98 -3.80
C ARG A 34 8.42 -15.94 -2.77
N GLU A 35 9.20 -14.87 -2.69
CA GLU A 35 8.97 -13.77 -1.75
C GLU A 35 7.67 -13.02 -2.07
N LEU A 36 7.39 -12.79 -3.35
CA LEU A 36 6.13 -12.19 -3.80
C LEU A 36 4.92 -13.04 -3.43
N ASN A 37 5.03 -14.37 -3.55
CA ASN A 37 3.96 -15.29 -3.16
C ASN A 37 3.68 -15.21 -1.66
N LEU A 38 4.73 -15.10 -0.84
CA LEU A 38 4.58 -14.96 0.60
C LEU A 38 3.94 -13.61 0.96
N LEU A 39 4.38 -12.53 0.32
CA LEU A 39 3.82 -11.19 0.52
C LEU A 39 2.34 -11.16 0.12
N GLU A 40 1.98 -11.76 -1.00
CA GLU A 40 0.61 -11.83 -1.49
C GLU A 40 -0.35 -12.47 -0.46
N LYS A 41 0.13 -13.49 0.25
CA LYS A 41 -0.66 -14.15 1.30
C LYS A 41 -0.79 -13.32 2.57
N MET A 42 0.10 -12.37 2.78
CA MET A 42 0.15 -11.55 3.99
C MET A 42 -0.67 -10.28 3.89
N VAL A 43 -0.75 -9.68 2.70
CA VAL A 43 -1.47 -8.43 2.49
C VAL A 43 -2.98 -8.66 2.46
N HIS A 44 -3.74 -7.60 2.69
CA HIS A 44 -5.21 -7.65 2.77
C HIS A 44 -5.82 -6.74 1.71
N VAL A 45 -6.59 -7.32 0.80
CA VAL A 45 -7.33 -6.56 -0.22
C VAL A 45 -8.59 -5.99 0.41
N ARG A 46 -8.83 -4.70 0.24
CA ARG A 46 -10.00 -3.98 0.76
C ARG A 46 -10.67 -3.20 -0.36
N ASN A 47 -11.98 -3.33 -0.49
CA ASN A 47 -12.75 -2.63 -1.50
C ASN A 47 -13.61 -1.54 -0.85
N TYR A 48 -13.61 -0.36 -1.45
CA TYR A 48 -14.31 0.82 -0.95
C TYR A 48 -15.17 1.42 -2.05
N ARG A 49 -16.30 1.99 -1.64
CA ARG A 49 -17.15 2.82 -2.51
C ARG A 49 -16.55 4.22 -2.62
N ALA A 50 -17.06 5.02 -3.54
CA ALA A 50 -16.72 6.44 -3.63
C ALA A 50 -17.10 7.16 -2.33
N THR A 51 -16.28 8.13 -1.92
CA THR A 51 -16.49 8.98 -0.74
C THR A 51 -16.59 8.22 0.60
N GLU A 52 -15.97 7.05 0.66
CA GLU A 52 -15.95 6.22 1.87
C GLU A 52 -14.70 6.53 2.69
N LEU A 53 -14.87 6.63 4.01
CA LEU A 53 -13.76 6.88 4.93
C LEU A 53 -12.94 5.60 5.11
N VAL A 54 -11.61 5.69 4.91
CA VAL A 54 -10.69 4.58 5.16
C VAL A 54 -10.21 4.62 6.62
N PHE A 55 -9.78 5.77 7.06
CA PHE A 55 -9.48 6.04 8.47
C PHE A 55 -9.60 7.53 8.75
N GLU A 56 -9.77 7.86 10.01
CA GLU A 56 -9.94 9.23 10.46
C GLU A 56 -8.71 9.69 11.25
N GLU A 57 -8.39 10.98 11.15
CA GLU A 57 -7.36 11.62 11.95
C GLU A 57 -7.57 11.32 13.42
N GLY A 58 -6.52 10.89 14.12
CA GLY A 58 -6.58 10.49 15.52
C GLY A 58 -6.87 9.02 15.76
N ASP A 59 -7.35 8.27 14.75
CA ASP A 59 -7.54 6.83 14.88
C ASP A 59 -6.21 6.12 15.14
N PRO A 60 -6.21 5.00 15.89
CA PRO A 60 -5.00 4.20 16.02
C PRO A 60 -4.51 3.71 14.66
N GLY A 61 -3.27 4.03 14.29
CA GLY A 61 -2.67 3.54 13.06
C GLY A 61 -2.23 2.08 13.20
N THR A 62 -2.59 1.25 12.22
CA THR A 62 -2.33 -0.19 12.23
C THR A 62 -1.43 -0.66 11.10
N GLY A 63 -1.01 0.25 10.22
CA GLY A 63 -0.17 -0.07 9.07
C GLY A 63 -0.46 0.84 7.90
N MET A 64 -0.03 0.40 6.70
CA MET A 64 -0.10 1.19 5.48
C MET A 64 -1.02 0.57 4.45
N TYR A 65 -1.41 1.40 3.48
CA TYR A 65 -2.21 0.99 2.32
C TYR A 65 -1.51 1.37 1.03
N MET A 66 -1.67 0.51 0.03
CA MET A 66 -1.24 0.74 -1.34
C MET A 66 -2.49 0.82 -2.23
N ILE A 67 -2.54 1.76 -3.15
CA ILE A 67 -3.70 1.94 -4.02
C ILE A 67 -3.53 1.09 -5.28
N ARG A 68 -4.40 0.11 -5.46
CA ARG A 68 -4.40 -0.72 -6.66
C ARG A 68 -5.23 -0.11 -7.77
N SER A 69 -6.40 0.45 -7.42
CA SER A 69 -7.26 1.18 -8.35
C SER A 69 -8.04 2.23 -7.59
N GLY A 70 -8.49 3.27 -8.28
CA GLY A 70 -9.26 4.35 -7.69
C GLY A 70 -8.41 5.51 -7.22
N GLY A 71 -8.84 6.19 -6.16
CA GLY A 71 -8.15 7.37 -5.65
C GLY A 71 -8.48 7.67 -4.19
N ILE A 72 -7.54 8.35 -3.54
CA ILE A 72 -7.63 8.71 -2.12
C ILE A 72 -7.35 10.19 -1.93
N SER A 73 -8.20 10.86 -1.15
CA SER A 73 -7.94 12.20 -0.65
C SER A 73 -7.42 12.09 0.79
N ILE A 74 -6.26 12.64 1.04
CA ILE A 74 -5.68 12.78 2.38
C ILE A 74 -5.97 14.19 2.86
N TYR A 75 -6.60 14.33 4.03
CA TYR A 75 -6.99 15.64 4.56
C TYR A 75 -6.85 15.68 6.08
N ALA A 76 -6.71 16.87 6.61
CA ALA A 76 -6.66 17.10 8.05
C ALA A 76 -7.46 18.36 8.40
N LYS A 77 -7.94 18.45 9.62
CA LYS A 77 -8.64 19.67 10.08
C LYS A 77 -7.63 20.73 10.43
N ASN A 78 -7.86 21.94 9.94
CA ASN A 78 -7.08 23.12 10.31
C ASN A 78 -7.55 23.70 11.65
N GLN A 79 -6.92 24.80 12.08
CA GLN A 79 -7.24 25.48 13.35
C GLN A 79 -8.67 26.00 13.41
N GLN A 80 -9.30 26.27 12.26
CA GLN A 80 -10.70 26.70 12.17
C GLN A 80 -11.68 25.54 12.11
N GLY A 81 -11.22 24.29 12.20
CA GLY A 81 -12.06 23.10 12.11
C GLY A 81 -12.47 22.71 10.68
N ARG A 82 -11.88 23.34 9.67
CA ARG A 82 -12.15 23.05 8.26
C ARG A 82 -11.21 21.96 7.76
N GLU A 83 -11.68 21.16 6.80
CA GLU A 83 -10.87 20.15 6.15
C GLU A 83 -9.92 20.80 5.13
N ASP A 84 -8.62 20.58 5.31
CA ASP A 84 -7.60 20.94 4.32
C ASP A 84 -7.14 19.68 3.62
N GLU A 85 -7.29 19.63 2.30
CA GLU A 85 -6.79 18.52 1.49
C GLU A 85 -5.27 18.65 1.39
N LEU A 86 -4.55 17.63 1.87
CA LEU A 86 -3.08 17.60 1.90
C LEU A 86 -2.51 16.92 0.66
N ALA A 87 -3.22 15.93 0.10
CA ALA A 87 -2.78 15.19 -1.06
C ALA A 87 -3.94 14.45 -1.71
N VAL A 88 -3.82 14.24 -3.01
CA VAL A 88 -4.68 13.33 -3.78
C VAL A 88 -3.78 12.25 -4.37
N LEU A 89 -4.08 10.99 -4.04
CA LEU A 89 -3.26 9.84 -4.41
C LEU A 89 -4.01 8.93 -5.36
N GLY A 90 -3.29 8.25 -6.23
CA GLY A 90 -3.84 7.34 -7.23
C GLY A 90 -3.11 5.99 -7.27
N PRO A 91 -3.41 5.15 -8.28
CA PRO A 91 -2.84 3.80 -8.38
C PRO A 91 -1.31 3.82 -8.34
N GLY A 92 -0.74 2.92 -7.54
CA GLY A 92 0.69 2.84 -7.31
C GLY A 92 1.20 3.66 -6.14
N ASP A 93 0.40 4.61 -5.63
CA ASP A 93 0.75 5.38 -4.44
C ASP A 93 0.47 4.60 -3.17
N PHE A 94 1.13 4.97 -2.08
CA PHE A 94 0.89 4.40 -0.76
C PHE A 94 0.74 5.50 0.29
N PHE A 95 0.07 5.17 1.39
CA PHE A 95 -0.15 6.11 2.48
C PHE A 95 -0.27 5.37 3.82
N GLY A 96 -0.10 6.09 4.92
CA GLY A 96 -0.21 5.54 6.28
C GLY A 96 1.01 4.76 6.74
N GLU A 97 2.14 4.87 6.06
CA GLU A 97 3.38 4.12 6.33
C GLU A 97 4.01 4.45 7.67
N THR A 98 3.73 5.62 8.24
CA THR A 98 4.33 6.05 9.51
C THR A 98 3.91 5.19 10.69
N THR A 99 2.83 4.43 10.56
CA THR A 99 2.34 3.52 11.62
C THR A 99 2.65 2.05 11.35
N LEU A 100 3.45 1.75 10.31
CA LEU A 100 3.72 0.37 9.93
C LEU A 100 4.57 -0.36 10.97
N THR A 101 5.59 0.29 11.52
CA THR A 101 6.51 -0.35 12.47
C THR A 101 6.27 0.05 13.92
N ALA A 102 5.60 1.16 14.17
CA ALA A 102 5.35 1.65 15.51
C ALA A 102 3.93 2.22 15.63
N PRO A 103 3.22 1.95 16.74
CA PRO A 103 1.90 2.52 16.95
C PRO A 103 1.95 4.04 17.06
N ALA A 104 1.02 4.69 16.39
CA ALA A 104 0.81 6.14 16.50
C ALA A 104 -0.62 6.47 16.06
N PRO A 105 -1.22 7.57 16.55
CA PRO A 105 -2.47 8.06 16.00
C PRO A 105 -2.28 8.50 14.56
N ARG A 106 -3.30 8.34 13.72
CA ARG A 106 -3.28 8.86 12.34
C ARG A 106 -3.15 10.38 12.37
N SER A 107 -2.18 10.90 11.63
CA SER A 107 -1.95 12.35 11.54
C SER A 107 -2.89 13.05 10.57
N ALA A 108 -3.61 12.30 9.76
CA ALA A 108 -4.57 12.80 8.78
C ALA A 108 -5.63 11.74 8.53
N SER A 109 -6.72 12.15 7.89
CA SER A 109 -7.80 11.26 7.44
C SER A 109 -7.57 10.85 5.99
N ALA A 110 -8.12 9.70 5.60
CA ALA A 110 -8.09 9.20 4.23
C ALA A 110 -9.51 8.83 3.81
N ARG A 111 -9.94 9.37 2.67
CA ARG A 111 -11.27 9.15 2.09
C ARG A 111 -11.12 8.83 0.60
N THR A 112 -11.90 7.89 0.11
CA THR A 112 -11.89 7.56 -1.31
C THR A 112 -12.54 8.68 -2.12
N THR A 113 -11.99 8.95 -3.31
CA THR A 113 -12.56 9.91 -4.27
C THR A 113 -13.45 9.24 -5.29
N GLU A 114 -13.33 7.93 -5.44
CA GLU A 114 -14.09 7.07 -6.35
C GLU A 114 -14.06 5.65 -5.82
N GLN A 115 -14.69 4.72 -6.50
CA GLN A 115 -14.58 3.30 -6.14
C GLN A 115 -13.09 2.90 -6.15
N THR A 116 -12.61 2.33 -5.05
CA THR A 116 -11.18 2.15 -4.80
C THR A 116 -10.90 0.75 -4.25
N GLU A 117 -9.84 0.14 -4.75
CA GLU A 117 -9.28 -1.09 -4.19
C GLU A 117 -7.94 -0.76 -3.53
N LEU A 118 -7.83 -1.08 -2.25
CA LEU A 118 -6.62 -0.90 -1.46
C LEU A 118 -6.03 -2.25 -1.09
N VAL A 119 -4.71 -2.26 -0.96
CA VAL A 119 -3.97 -3.41 -0.45
C VAL A 119 -3.31 -2.98 0.84
N GLY A 120 -3.73 -3.57 1.95
CA GLY A 120 -3.22 -3.22 3.28
C GLY A 120 -2.05 -4.10 3.69
N LEU A 121 -1.02 -3.47 4.23
CA LEU A 121 0.11 -4.13 4.90
C LEU A 121 0.08 -3.69 6.35
N PHE A 122 -0.28 -4.61 7.26
CA PHE A 122 -0.53 -4.25 8.65
C PHE A 122 0.64 -4.62 9.54
N ARG A 123 0.86 -3.78 10.56
CA ARG A 123 1.98 -3.93 11.50
C ARG A 123 2.02 -5.30 12.17
N ALA A 124 0.86 -5.82 12.61
CA ALA A 124 0.80 -7.13 13.27
C ALA A 124 1.33 -8.25 12.36
N ASP A 125 0.96 -8.23 11.08
CA ASP A 125 1.42 -9.23 10.12
C ASP A 125 2.92 -9.06 9.82
N LEU A 126 3.38 -7.82 9.70
CA LEU A 126 4.79 -7.53 9.47
C LEU A 126 5.66 -8.02 10.64
N LEU A 127 5.24 -7.76 11.88
CA LEU A 127 5.96 -8.19 13.07
C LEU A 127 6.01 -9.72 13.20
N GLU A 128 4.94 -10.42 12.83
CA GLU A 128 4.94 -11.88 12.76
C GLU A 128 5.94 -12.38 11.71
N MET A 129 6.01 -11.71 10.56
CA MET A 129 6.95 -12.06 9.50
C MET A 129 8.41 -11.85 9.87
N VAL A 130 8.72 -10.91 10.75
CA VAL A 130 10.09 -10.72 11.25
C VAL A 130 10.63 -12.03 11.82
N GLU A 131 9.80 -12.76 12.55
CA GLU A 131 10.18 -14.02 13.18
C GLU A 131 10.24 -15.19 12.19
N ARG A 132 9.27 -15.26 11.26
CA ARG A 132 9.12 -16.40 10.35
C ARG A 132 9.90 -16.27 9.05
N GLN A 133 10.01 -15.05 8.52
CA GLN A 133 10.62 -14.76 7.22
C GLN A 133 11.53 -13.54 7.33
N PRO A 134 12.63 -13.64 8.08
CA PRO A 134 13.49 -12.47 8.36
C PRO A 134 14.15 -11.89 7.11
N THR A 135 14.56 -12.71 6.15
CA THR A 135 15.16 -12.24 4.90
C THR A 135 14.17 -11.43 4.07
N LEU A 136 12.96 -11.95 3.88
CA LEU A 136 11.89 -11.27 3.15
C LEU A 136 11.54 -9.95 3.85
N THR A 137 11.36 -10.00 5.16
CA THR A 137 11.00 -8.82 5.96
C THR A 137 12.07 -7.74 5.85
N SER A 138 13.35 -8.12 5.91
CA SER A 138 14.47 -7.19 5.75
C SER A 138 14.42 -6.50 4.39
N ARG A 139 14.15 -7.23 3.32
CA ARG A 139 14.06 -6.66 1.96
C ARG A 139 12.89 -5.70 1.83
N ILE A 140 11.74 -6.03 2.43
CA ILE A 140 10.57 -5.13 2.46
C ILE A 140 10.91 -3.82 3.18
N LEU A 141 11.53 -3.93 4.36
CA LEU A 141 11.88 -2.76 5.17
C LEU A 141 12.95 -1.89 4.49
N ILE A 142 13.94 -2.49 3.85
CA ILE A 142 14.94 -1.76 3.08
C ILE A 142 14.29 -1.03 1.91
N GLY A 143 13.44 -1.71 1.15
CA GLY A 143 12.72 -1.11 0.03
C GLY A 143 11.83 0.06 0.46
N LEU A 144 11.07 -0.12 1.53
CA LEU A 144 10.22 0.93 2.08
C LEU A 144 11.04 2.11 2.60
N THR A 145 12.12 1.84 3.33
CA THR A 145 13.00 2.88 3.87
C THR A 145 13.61 3.72 2.74
N ARG A 146 14.01 3.08 1.64
CA ARG A 146 14.55 3.78 0.46
C ARG A 146 13.54 4.77 -0.09
N ILE A 147 12.30 4.35 -0.28
CA ILE A 147 11.23 5.20 -0.84
C ILE A 147 10.89 6.35 0.11
N VAL A 148 10.77 6.08 1.41
CA VAL A 148 10.52 7.11 2.42
C VAL A 148 11.66 8.13 2.46
N SER A 149 12.91 7.66 2.38
CA SER A 149 14.09 8.53 2.33
C SER A 149 14.08 9.44 1.10
N GLU A 150 13.71 8.91 -0.06
CA GLU A 150 13.58 9.72 -1.29
C GLU A 150 12.51 10.80 -1.14
N ARG A 151 11.38 10.48 -0.51
CA ARG A 151 10.33 11.47 -0.22
C ARG A 151 10.81 12.59 0.69
N LEU A 152 11.57 12.26 1.74
CA LEU A 152 12.14 13.24 2.65
C LEU A 152 13.15 14.15 1.95
N GLN A 153 13.99 13.60 1.08
CA GLN A 153 14.98 14.36 0.32
C GLN A 153 14.30 15.34 -0.65
N THR A 154 13.20 14.92 -1.29
CA THR A 154 12.45 15.79 -2.21
C THR A 154 11.68 16.88 -1.46
N ALA A 155 11.29 16.67 -0.21
CA ALA A 155 10.56 17.63 0.59
C ALA A 155 11.45 18.71 1.23
N SER A 156 12.77 18.48 1.28
CA SER A 156 13.72 19.43 1.91
C SER A 156 14.33 20.46 0.91
#